data_17dbc855dc7233247955d7d7f8d0ed43
#
_entry.id   17dbc855dc7233247955d7d7f8d0ed43
#
_cell.length_a   1.000
_cell.length_b   1.000
_cell.length_c   1.000
_cell.angle_alpha   90.00
_cell.angle_beta   90.00
_cell.angle_gamma   90.00
#
_symmetry.space_group_name_H-M   'P 1'
#
loop_
_entity.id
_entity.type
_entity.pdbx_description
1 polymer ?
#
loop_
_entity_poly.entity_id
_entity_poly.type
_entity_poly.pdbx_seq_one_letter_code
_entity_poly.pdbx_strand_id
1 'polypeptide(L)'
;MNDKERIGRITEMETALNEAAAAVKIFDEALERFSAAQEAVCRLSAYYGSDEWKADLAADEAGELPRDLPRGVLSEDAAWDVLSETRALLHRRMELSLRMVREI
;
A
#
# COMPACT_ATOMS: atom_id res chain seq x y z
N MET A 1 21.47 -26.14 -33.32
CA MET A 1 21.76 -25.47 -32.04
C MET A 1 22.81 -26.28 -31.31
N ASN A 2 23.88 -25.66 -30.85
CA ASN A 2 24.91 -26.39 -30.11
C ASN A 2 24.64 -26.40 -28.61
N ASP A 3 25.35 -27.22 -27.87
CA ASP A 3 25.14 -27.39 -26.43
C ASP A 3 25.44 -26.14 -25.63
N LYS A 4 26.41 -25.33 -26.11
CA LYS A 4 26.83 -24.08 -25.47
C LYS A 4 25.68 -23.04 -25.48
N GLU A 5 25.01 -22.92 -26.62
CA GLU A 5 23.84 -22.02 -26.75
C GLU A 5 22.68 -22.49 -25.88
N ARG A 6 22.45 -23.80 -25.85
CA ARG A 6 21.41 -24.40 -25.02
C ARG A 6 21.66 -24.15 -23.53
N ILE A 7 22.88 -24.38 -23.08
CA ILE A 7 23.30 -24.16 -21.69
C ILE A 7 23.13 -22.69 -21.31
N GLY A 8 23.55 -21.77 -22.19
CA GLY A 8 23.42 -20.33 -21.99
C GLY A 8 21.94 -19.93 -21.81
N ARG A 9 21.09 -20.44 -22.68
CA ARG A 9 19.63 -20.16 -22.61
C ARG A 9 19.01 -20.68 -21.33
N ILE A 10 19.36 -21.92 -20.94
CA ILE A 10 18.85 -22.51 -19.70
C ILE A 10 19.31 -21.71 -18.48
N THR A 11 20.56 -21.30 -18.46
CA THR A 11 21.12 -20.49 -17.38
C THR A 11 20.39 -19.15 -17.25
N GLU A 12 20.13 -18.49 -18.38
CA GLU A 12 19.35 -17.24 -18.40
C GLU A 12 17.93 -17.46 -17.84
N MET A 13 17.29 -18.53 -18.26
CA MET A 13 15.92 -18.83 -17.82
C MET A 13 15.85 -19.22 -16.34
N GLU A 14 16.87 -19.90 -15.82
CA GLU A 14 16.98 -20.17 -14.39
C GLU A 14 17.05 -18.87 -13.57
N THR A 15 17.82 -17.91 -14.06
CA THR A 15 17.90 -16.57 -13.43
C THR A 15 16.53 -15.89 -13.44
N ALA A 16 15.86 -15.90 -14.58
CA ALA A 16 14.53 -15.32 -14.71
C ALA A 16 13.50 -16.01 -13.79
N LEU A 17 13.56 -17.35 -13.70
CA LEU A 17 12.69 -18.11 -12.80
C LEU A 17 12.90 -17.71 -11.34
N ASN A 18 14.15 -17.57 -10.91
CA ASN A 18 14.48 -17.21 -9.54
C ASN A 18 14.05 -15.78 -9.20
N GLU A 19 14.24 -14.84 -10.14
CA GLU A 19 13.78 -13.46 -9.98
C GLU A 19 12.25 -13.39 -9.86
N ALA A 20 11.56 -14.10 -10.74
CA ALA A 20 10.11 -14.12 -10.74
C ALA A 20 9.56 -14.75 -9.45
N ALA A 21 10.12 -15.88 -9.02
CA ALA A 21 9.69 -16.55 -7.80
C ALA A 21 9.85 -15.68 -6.56
N ALA A 22 10.99 -14.98 -6.45
CA ALA A 22 11.24 -14.06 -5.34
C ALA A 22 10.26 -12.88 -5.35
N ALA A 23 10.02 -12.29 -6.51
CA ALA A 23 9.10 -11.15 -6.65
C ALA A 23 7.65 -11.54 -6.34
N VAL A 24 7.21 -12.71 -6.78
CA VAL A 24 5.86 -13.23 -6.50
C VAL A 24 5.64 -13.39 -5.00
N LYS A 25 6.63 -13.93 -4.28
CA LYS A 25 6.55 -14.10 -2.83
C LYS A 25 6.40 -12.76 -2.11
N ILE A 26 7.21 -11.77 -2.48
CA ILE A 26 7.16 -10.42 -1.89
C ILE A 26 5.80 -9.77 -2.18
N PHE A 27 5.31 -9.90 -3.39
CA PHE A 27 4.01 -9.35 -3.78
C PHE A 27 2.87 -9.98 -2.98
N ASP A 28 2.87 -11.30 -2.85
CA ASP A 28 1.86 -12.02 -2.09
C ASP A 28 1.83 -11.56 -0.62
N GLU A 29 2.99 -11.47 0.01
CA GLU A 29 3.12 -10.98 1.38
C GLU A 29 2.63 -9.53 1.53
N ALA A 30 2.95 -8.67 0.57
CA ALA A 30 2.50 -7.27 0.56
C ALA A 30 0.98 -7.17 0.41
N LEU A 31 0.39 -7.99 -0.46
CA LEU A 31 -1.08 -8.05 -0.64
C LEU A 31 -1.78 -8.49 0.64
N GLU A 32 -1.26 -9.50 1.33
CA GLU A 32 -1.83 -9.96 2.59
C GLU A 32 -1.77 -8.88 3.66
N ARG A 33 -0.63 -8.22 3.82
CA ARG A 33 -0.47 -7.12 4.78
C ARG A 33 -1.41 -5.98 4.50
N PHE A 34 -1.54 -5.59 3.25
CA PHE A 34 -2.42 -4.49 2.87
C PHE A 34 -3.89 -4.87 3.05
N SER A 35 -4.26 -6.10 2.68
CA SER A 35 -5.62 -6.60 2.90
C SER A 35 -6.00 -6.60 4.38
N ALA A 36 -5.06 -6.99 5.25
CA ALA A 36 -5.28 -6.95 6.70
C ALA A 36 -5.43 -5.52 7.23
N ALA A 37 -4.77 -4.55 6.60
CA ALA A 37 -4.84 -3.13 6.97
C ALA A 37 -6.09 -2.43 6.43
N GLN A 38 -6.84 -3.04 5.53
CA GLN A 38 -8.00 -2.42 4.88
C GLN A 38 -9.04 -1.94 5.89
N GLU A 39 -9.28 -2.69 6.94
CA GLU A 39 -10.21 -2.29 8.01
C GLU A 39 -9.77 -0.99 8.68
N ALA A 40 -8.45 -0.84 8.94
CA ALA A 40 -7.89 0.38 9.52
C ALA A 40 -8.08 1.57 8.57
N VAL A 41 -7.88 1.38 7.27
CA VAL A 41 -8.12 2.41 6.25
C VAL A 41 -9.59 2.84 6.27
N CYS A 42 -10.51 1.89 6.34
CA CYS A 42 -11.95 2.16 6.38
C CYS A 42 -12.34 2.92 7.65
N ARG A 43 -11.79 2.54 8.80
CA ARG A 43 -12.05 3.24 10.07
C ARG A 43 -11.52 4.68 10.02
N LEU A 44 -10.32 4.87 9.49
CA LEU A 44 -9.73 6.19 9.33
C LEU A 44 -10.58 7.06 8.41
N SER A 45 -11.03 6.49 7.28
CA SER A 45 -11.88 7.19 6.30
C SER A 45 -13.22 7.61 6.91
N ALA A 46 -13.82 6.76 7.72
CA ALA A 46 -15.09 7.05 8.39
C ALA A 46 -14.94 8.12 9.47
N TYR A 47 -13.82 8.12 10.19
CA TYR A 47 -13.55 9.09 11.23
C TYR A 47 -13.19 10.47 10.67
N TYR A 48 -12.33 10.53 9.67
CA TYR A 48 -11.83 11.78 9.10
C TYR A 48 -12.97 12.61 8.52
N GLY A 49 -13.13 13.82 9.04
CA GLY A 49 -14.20 14.72 8.61
C GLY A 49 -15.58 14.44 9.23
N SER A 50 -15.70 13.43 10.10
CA SER A 50 -16.93 13.16 10.85
C SER A 50 -17.19 14.22 11.91
N ASP A 51 -18.38 14.23 12.49
CA ASP A 51 -18.71 15.14 13.60
C ASP A 51 -17.81 14.89 14.82
N GLU A 52 -17.49 13.63 15.10
CA GLU A 52 -16.56 13.27 16.16
C GLU A 52 -15.16 13.84 15.92
N TRP A 53 -14.65 13.72 14.69
CA TRP A 53 -13.35 14.26 14.31
C TRP A 53 -13.31 15.78 14.47
N LYS A 54 -14.39 16.46 14.06
CA LYS A 54 -14.50 17.93 14.19
C LYS A 54 -14.51 18.35 15.66
N ALA A 55 -15.23 17.62 16.51
CA ALA A 55 -15.26 17.87 17.94
C ALA A 55 -13.89 17.64 18.59
N ASP A 56 -13.21 16.57 18.19
CA ASP A 56 -11.88 16.20 18.70
C ASP A 56 -10.84 17.25 18.27
N LEU A 57 -10.91 17.72 17.03
CA LEU A 57 -10.04 18.78 16.54
C LEU A 57 -10.26 20.08 17.32
N ALA A 58 -11.50 20.45 17.57
CA ALA A 58 -11.84 21.65 18.36
C ALA A 58 -11.29 21.54 19.78
N ALA A 59 -11.37 20.37 20.41
CA ALA A 59 -10.82 20.12 21.73
C ALA A 59 -9.27 20.24 21.72
N ASP A 60 -8.62 19.77 20.69
CA ASP A 60 -7.17 19.89 20.51
C ASP A 60 -6.75 21.36 20.37
N GLU A 61 -7.44 22.12 19.52
CA GLU A 61 -7.20 23.54 19.32
C GLU A 61 -7.43 24.38 20.60
N ALA A 62 -8.38 23.95 21.43
CA ALA A 62 -8.65 24.58 22.70
C ALA A 62 -7.68 24.17 23.83
N GLY A 63 -6.73 23.27 23.56
CA GLY A 63 -5.76 22.82 24.54
C GLY A 63 -6.32 21.90 25.60
N GLU A 64 -7.45 21.24 25.34
CA GLU A 64 -8.16 20.38 26.31
C GLU A 64 -7.61 18.95 26.37
N LEU A 65 -6.75 18.56 25.43
CA LEU A 65 -6.20 17.21 25.37
C LEU A 65 -4.86 17.08 26.10
N PRO A 66 -4.55 15.89 26.65
CA PRO A 66 -3.24 15.66 27.27
C PRO A 66 -2.09 15.92 26.27
N ARG A 67 -1.00 16.51 26.78
CA ARG A 67 0.16 16.86 25.94
C ARG A 67 0.84 15.66 25.29
N ASP A 68 0.85 14.52 25.99
CA ASP A 68 1.51 13.30 25.55
C ASP A 68 0.65 12.40 24.68
N LEU A 69 -0.61 12.79 24.43
CA LEU A 69 -1.50 12.04 23.55
C LEU A 69 -1.04 12.17 22.10
N PRO A 70 -0.75 11.06 21.41
CA PRO A 70 -0.51 11.09 19.97
C PRO A 70 -1.75 11.60 19.23
N ARG A 71 -1.59 12.63 18.43
CA ARG A 71 -2.71 13.31 17.77
C ARG A 71 -2.47 13.62 16.29
N GLY A 72 -1.64 12.81 15.63
CA GLY A 72 -1.39 12.95 14.20
C GLY A 72 -2.67 12.90 13.37
N VAL A 73 -3.66 12.12 13.81
CA VAL A 73 -4.96 11.99 13.15
C VAL A 73 -5.77 13.29 13.15
N LEU A 74 -5.45 14.22 14.04
CA LEU A 74 -6.09 15.54 14.12
C LEU A 74 -5.38 16.60 13.31
N SER A 75 -4.23 16.30 12.70
CA SER A 75 -3.58 17.20 11.76
C SER A 75 -4.39 17.24 10.45
N GLU A 76 -4.38 18.41 9.77
CA GLU A 76 -5.13 18.56 8.52
C GLU A 76 -4.65 17.62 7.43
N ASP A 77 -3.36 17.29 7.42
CA ASP A 77 -2.71 16.63 6.28
C ASP A 77 -2.52 15.13 6.45
N ALA A 78 -2.25 14.64 7.66
CA ALA A 78 -1.82 13.25 7.84
C ALA A 78 -2.86 12.22 7.35
N ALA A 79 -4.11 12.35 7.77
CA ALA A 79 -5.17 11.44 7.35
C ALA A 79 -5.50 11.63 5.86
N TRP A 80 -5.57 12.87 5.40
CA TRP A 80 -5.81 13.19 3.99
C TRP A 80 -4.73 12.56 3.09
N ASP A 81 -3.46 12.73 3.45
CA ASP A 81 -2.35 12.21 2.66
C ASP A 81 -2.38 10.68 2.57
N VAL A 82 -2.60 9.99 3.68
CA VAL A 82 -2.67 8.53 3.69
C VAL A 82 -3.85 8.03 2.86
N LEU A 83 -5.04 8.63 3.01
CA LEU A 83 -6.22 8.22 2.27
C LEU A 83 -6.09 8.50 0.78
N SER A 84 -5.56 9.66 0.40
CA SER A 84 -5.34 10.04 -1.00
C SER A 84 -4.29 9.16 -1.66
N GLU A 85 -3.18 8.90 -0.97
CA GLU A 85 -2.12 8.02 -1.46
C GLU A 85 -2.62 6.59 -1.62
N THR A 86 -3.42 6.09 -0.68
CA THR A 86 -4.02 4.76 -0.77
C THR A 86 -4.86 4.62 -2.04
N ARG A 87 -5.73 5.58 -2.33
CA ARG A 87 -6.55 5.56 -3.54
C ARG A 87 -5.70 5.59 -4.80
N ALA A 88 -4.69 6.47 -4.84
CA ALA A 88 -3.81 6.59 -6.00
C ALA A 88 -3.03 5.29 -6.24
N LEU A 89 -2.51 4.66 -5.20
CA LEU A 89 -1.79 3.40 -5.30
C LEU A 89 -2.68 2.25 -5.75
N LEU A 90 -3.92 2.18 -5.26
CA LEU A 90 -4.87 1.15 -5.67
C LEU A 90 -5.27 1.30 -7.13
N HIS A 91 -5.51 2.52 -7.61
CA HIS A 91 -5.77 2.79 -9.01
C HIS A 91 -4.58 2.39 -9.89
N ARG A 92 -3.38 2.80 -9.49
CA ARG A 92 -2.15 2.45 -10.22
C ARG A 92 -1.93 0.95 -10.27
N ARG A 93 -2.20 0.24 -9.16
CA ARG A 93 -2.09 -1.22 -9.11
C ARG A 93 -3.03 -1.88 -10.10
N MET A 94 -4.28 -1.41 -10.18
CA MET A 94 -5.26 -1.95 -11.13
C MET A 94 -4.78 -1.79 -12.57
N GLU A 95 -4.32 -0.60 -12.95
CA GLU A 95 -3.82 -0.33 -14.30
C GLU A 95 -2.60 -1.17 -14.64
N LEU A 96 -1.64 -1.25 -13.72
CA LEU A 96 -0.42 -2.06 -13.89
C LEU A 96 -0.75 -3.54 -13.98
N SER A 97 -1.63 -4.04 -13.12
CA SER A 97 -2.03 -5.44 -13.12
C SER A 97 -2.70 -5.84 -14.43
N LEU A 98 -3.59 -5.00 -14.93
CA LEU A 98 -4.27 -5.25 -16.20
C LEU A 98 -3.28 -5.32 -17.37
N ARG A 99 -2.31 -4.40 -17.41
CA ARG A 99 -1.27 -4.39 -18.44
C ARG A 99 -0.37 -5.62 -18.32
N MET A 100 0.10 -5.92 -17.12
CA MET A 100 1.04 -7.02 -16.88
C MET A 100 0.44 -8.40 -17.18
N VAL A 101 -0.80 -8.61 -16.82
CA VAL A 101 -1.50 -9.87 -17.12
C VAL A 101 -1.58 -10.10 -18.64
N ARG A 102 -1.74 -9.04 -19.42
CA ARG A 102 -1.79 -9.14 -20.90
C ARG A 102 -0.44 -9.49 -21.52
N GLU A 103 0.66 -9.21 -20.83
CA GLU A 103 2.01 -9.48 -21.31
C GLU A 103 2.46 -10.93 -21.05
N ILE A 104 1.79 -11.64 -20.17
CA ILE A 104 2.07 -13.05 -19.92
C ILE A 104 1.42 -13.89 -21.04
#